data_046bd400b1d1a9a7b58f0832148bde61
#
_entry.id   046bd400b1d1a9a7b58f0832148bde61
#
_cell.length_a   1.000
_cell.length_b   1.000
_cell.length_c   1.000
_cell.angle_alpha   90.00
_cell.angle_beta   90.00
_cell.angle_gamma   90.00
#
_symmetry.space_group_name_H-M   'P 1'
#
loop_
_entity.id
_entity.type
_entity.pdbx_description
1 polymer ?
#
loop_
_entity_poly.entity_id
_entity_poly.type
_entity_poly.pdbx_seq_one_letter_code
_entity_poly.pdbx_strand_id
1 'polypeptide(L)'
;DFFRAYKDFSDRHIDAIEIMVSRLYEKWGISDTTDFGHLKPEDYPILSDLYDLIEEEYQGYDADAHQLYTAELLQEILLGLHSMCKGAEAKFFNGHTNVTSSRFIVFGVKGLLQANRSVRGAMLFNILSFMSDRLLTIGNTTAVLDELYVWLSDNITVGTTIIEYIRNILKRVRKKESNLIMASQ
;
A
#
# COMPACT_ATOMS: atom_id res chain seq x y z
N ASP A 1 3.42 2.57 5.30
CA ASP A 1 4.49 2.60 4.27
C ASP A 1 3.95 2.90 2.86
N PHE A 2 2.85 2.27 2.39
CA PHE A 2 2.25 2.53 1.07
C PHE A 2 1.92 4.01 0.84
N PHE A 3 1.20 4.64 1.76
CA PHE A 3 0.85 6.06 1.66
C PHE A 3 2.08 6.97 1.69
N ARG A 4 3.10 6.63 2.46
CA ARG A 4 4.39 7.35 2.47
C ARG A 4 5.15 7.20 1.15
N ALA A 5 5.05 6.04 0.50
CA ALA A 5 5.64 5.83 -0.83
C ALA A 5 4.91 6.63 -1.92
N TYR A 6 3.63 6.95 -1.70
CA TYR A 6 2.84 7.77 -2.61
C TYR A 6 3.12 9.28 -2.45
N LYS A 7 3.06 9.78 -1.21
CA LYS A 7 3.28 11.20 -0.85
C LYS A 7 3.98 11.32 0.50
N ASP A 8 4.56 12.48 0.75
CA ASP A 8 5.26 12.80 2.00
C ASP A 8 4.27 13.04 3.17
N PHE A 9 3.48 12.01 3.49
CA PHE A 9 2.64 12.04 4.68
C PHE A 9 3.48 11.93 5.95
N SER A 10 3.25 12.86 6.90
CA SER A 10 3.86 12.82 8.22
C SER A 10 3.31 11.65 9.06
N ASP A 11 3.96 11.35 10.19
CA ASP A 11 3.47 10.32 11.12
C ASP A 11 2.03 10.59 11.56
N ARG A 12 1.68 11.84 11.85
CA ARG A 12 0.30 12.23 12.23
C ARG A 12 -0.73 11.89 11.16
N HIS A 13 -0.40 12.10 9.88
CA HIS A 13 -1.29 11.73 8.77
C HIS A 13 -1.47 10.21 8.72
N ILE A 14 -0.37 9.46 8.88
CA ILE A 14 -0.42 7.99 8.85
C ILE A 14 -1.24 7.44 10.00
N ASP A 15 -1.06 7.97 11.22
CA ASP A 15 -1.83 7.56 12.39
C ASP A 15 -3.33 7.82 12.20
N ALA A 16 -3.70 8.98 11.66
CA ALA A 16 -5.09 9.30 11.35
C ALA A 16 -5.67 8.38 10.25
N ILE A 17 -4.91 8.11 9.19
CA ILE A 17 -5.30 7.15 8.14
C ILE A 17 -5.50 5.75 8.73
N GLU A 18 -4.63 5.30 9.64
CA GLU A 18 -4.75 3.99 10.31
C GLU A 18 -6.05 3.88 11.10
N ILE A 19 -6.42 4.93 11.85
CA ILE A 19 -7.70 5.00 12.55
C ILE A 19 -8.86 4.88 11.55
N MET A 20 -8.81 5.60 10.43
CA MET A 20 -9.87 5.56 9.41
C MET A 20 -9.96 4.19 8.72
N VAL A 21 -8.83 3.55 8.43
CA VAL A 21 -8.79 2.19 7.86
C VAL A 21 -9.43 1.20 8.83
N SER A 22 -9.12 1.28 10.12
CA SER A 22 -9.70 0.39 11.13
C SER A 22 -11.23 0.55 11.20
N ARG A 23 -11.72 1.79 11.23
CA ARG A 23 -13.18 2.07 11.19
C ARG A 23 -13.84 1.60 9.90
N LEU A 24 -13.13 1.72 8.76
CA LEU A 24 -13.64 1.26 7.47
C LEU A 24 -13.83 -0.26 7.48
N TYR A 25 -12.85 -1.00 7.97
CA TYR A 25 -12.96 -2.46 8.08
C TYR A 25 -14.09 -2.87 9.03
N GLU A 26 -14.25 -2.21 10.18
CA GLU A 26 -15.39 -2.44 11.09
C GLU A 26 -16.74 -2.18 10.39
N LYS A 27 -16.87 -1.06 9.64
CA LYS A 27 -18.07 -0.73 8.85
C LYS A 27 -18.39 -1.80 7.81
N TRP A 28 -17.37 -2.50 7.29
CA TRP A 28 -17.50 -3.62 6.34
C TRP A 28 -17.65 -4.99 7.02
N GLY A 29 -17.74 -5.03 8.35
CA GLY A 29 -17.88 -6.27 9.12
C GLY A 29 -16.62 -7.13 9.16
N ILE A 30 -15.47 -6.55 8.84
CA ILE A 30 -14.16 -7.21 8.88
C ILE A 30 -13.51 -6.90 10.24
N SER A 31 -13.14 -7.94 10.98
CA SER A 31 -12.54 -7.87 12.31
C SER A 31 -11.45 -8.93 12.48
N ASP A 32 -10.78 -8.94 13.62
CA ASP A 32 -9.77 -9.94 13.96
C ASP A 32 -10.30 -11.39 13.97
N THR A 33 -11.62 -11.55 14.08
CA THR A 33 -12.27 -12.88 14.06
C THR A 33 -12.76 -13.29 12.68
N THR A 34 -12.55 -12.46 11.66
CA THR A 34 -13.03 -12.72 10.30
C THR A 34 -12.24 -13.87 9.66
N ASP A 35 -12.95 -14.85 9.09
CA ASP A 35 -12.33 -15.87 8.27
C ASP A 35 -12.01 -15.34 6.87
N PHE A 36 -10.77 -14.94 6.69
CA PHE A 36 -10.28 -14.38 5.43
C PHE A 36 -10.19 -15.43 4.29
N GLY A 37 -10.26 -16.72 4.59
CA GLY A 37 -10.17 -17.79 3.60
C GLY A 37 -11.35 -17.82 2.62
N HIS A 38 -12.48 -17.23 2.98
CA HIS A 38 -13.71 -17.21 2.18
C HIS A 38 -13.97 -15.85 1.50
N LEU A 39 -13.21 -14.81 1.86
CA LEU A 39 -13.38 -13.48 1.28
C LEU A 39 -12.82 -13.41 -0.14
N LYS A 40 -13.59 -12.77 -1.02
CA LYS A 40 -13.19 -12.42 -2.38
C LYS A 40 -12.66 -10.98 -2.41
N PRO A 41 -11.93 -10.58 -3.47
CA PRO A 41 -11.49 -9.20 -3.60
C PRO A 41 -12.61 -8.17 -3.46
N GLU A 42 -13.82 -8.49 -3.93
CA GLU A 42 -15.00 -7.61 -3.89
C GLU A 42 -15.58 -7.43 -2.48
N ASP A 43 -15.21 -8.30 -1.54
CA ASP A 43 -15.65 -8.23 -0.15
C ASP A 43 -14.80 -7.25 0.68
N TYR A 44 -13.76 -6.69 0.09
CA TYR A 44 -12.91 -5.69 0.74
C TYR A 44 -13.22 -4.28 0.27
N PRO A 45 -13.13 -3.27 1.16
CA PRO A 45 -13.23 -1.88 0.75
C PRO A 45 -12.08 -1.49 -0.20
N ILE A 46 -12.36 -0.53 -1.06
CA ILE A 46 -11.37 0.08 -1.95
C ILE A 46 -10.98 1.47 -1.47
N LEU A 47 -10.00 2.10 -2.12
CA LEU A 47 -9.49 3.39 -1.67
C LEU A 47 -10.52 4.53 -1.74
N SER A 48 -11.50 4.47 -2.65
CA SER A 48 -12.60 5.45 -2.65
C SER A 48 -13.48 5.32 -1.42
N ASP A 49 -13.68 4.12 -0.88
CA ASP A 49 -14.47 3.92 0.33
C ASP A 49 -13.78 4.55 1.55
N LEU A 50 -12.44 4.44 1.60
CA LEU A 50 -11.63 5.13 2.60
C LEU A 50 -11.74 6.64 2.46
N TYR A 51 -11.63 7.16 1.22
CA TYR A 51 -11.76 8.58 0.96
C TYR A 51 -13.13 9.11 1.39
N ASP A 52 -14.20 8.41 1.02
CA ASP A 52 -15.57 8.79 1.35
C ASP A 52 -15.81 8.78 2.87
N LEU A 53 -15.25 7.79 3.58
CA LEU A 53 -15.31 7.75 5.05
C LEU A 53 -14.60 8.94 5.69
N ILE A 54 -13.41 9.31 5.20
CA ILE A 54 -12.67 10.48 5.71
C ILE A 54 -13.43 11.78 5.40
N GLU A 55 -14.07 11.86 4.24
CA GLU A 55 -14.90 13.00 3.85
C GLU A 55 -16.16 13.13 4.73
N GLU A 56 -16.85 12.01 5.02
CA GLU A 56 -17.96 11.96 5.97
C GLU A 56 -17.52 12.46 7.36
N GLU A 57 -16.37 11.99 7.85
CA GLU A 57 -15.83 12.39 9.15
C GLU A 57 -15.41 13.88 9.18
N TYR A 58 -14.84 14.39 8.09
CA TYR A 58 -14.49 15.81 7.96
C TYR A 58 -15.71 16.71 7.98
N GLN A 59 -16.77 16.32 7.26
CA GLN A 59 -18.02 17.09 7.20
C GLN A 59 -18.79 17.06 8.53
N GLY A 60 -18.74 15.95 9.25
CA GLY A 60 -19.36 15.76 10.56
C GLY A 60 -18.47 16.11 11.76
N TYR A 61 -17.29 16.73 11.50
CA TYR A 61 -16.31 16.96 12.56
C TYR A 61 -16.85 17.86 13.68
N ASP A 62 -16.76 17.35 14.91
CA ASP A 62 -17.14 18.08 16.12
C ASP A 62 -15.88 18.29 17.00
N ALA A 63 -15.45 19.55 17.12
CA ALA A 63 -14.30 19.93 17.92
C ALA A 63 -14.46 19.60 19.42
N ASP A 64 -15.68 19.58 19.92
CA ASP A 64 -15.99 19.32 21.34
C ASP A 64 -16.00 17.80 21.66
N ALA A 65 -16.01 16.95 20.67
CA ALA A 65 -16.00 15.49 20.84
C ALA A 65 -14.61 14.90 21.22
N HIS A 66 -13.59 15.74 21.45
CA HIS A 66 -12.22 15.32 21.83
C HIS A 66 -11.64 14.22 20.95
N GLN A 67 -11.74 14.38 19.65
CA GLN A 67 -11.21 13.41 18.69
C GLN A 67 -9.67 13.40 18.68
N LEU A 68 -9.07 12.27 18.30
CA LEU A 68 -7.61 12.11 18.23
C LEU A 68 -6.97 12.87 17.08
N TYR A 69 -7.76 13.40 16.14
CA TYR A 69 -7.34 14.15 14.96
C TYR A 69 -8.13 15.45 14.83
N THR A 70 -7.64 16.38 14.04
CA THR A 70 -8.29 17.68 13.78
C THR A 70 -8.93 17.71 12.39
N ALA A 71 -9.86 18.64 12.17
CA ALA A 71 -10.48 18.83 10.86
C ALA A 71 -9.43 19.21 9.80
N GLU A 72 -8.44 20.04 10.15
CA GLU A 72 -7.36 20.43 9.25
C GLU A 72 -6.54 19.21 8.80
N LEU A 73 -6.25 18.27 9.72
CA LEU A 73 -5.51 17.05 9.40
C LEU A 73 -6.30 16.16 8.42
N LEU A 74 -7.61 16.03 8.62
CA LEU A 74 -8.48 15.29 7.69
C LEU A 74 -8.51 15.95 6.31
N GLN A 75 -8.58 17.29 6.25
CA GLN A 75 -8.55 18.04 5.00
C GLN A 75 -7.22 17.85 4.25
N GLU A 76 -6.08 17.86 4.96
CA GLU A 76 -4.77 17.60 4.38
C GLU A 76 -4.69 16.18 3.80
N ILE A 77 -5.23 15.19 4.51
CA ILE A 77 -5.31 13.80 4.05
C ILE A 77 -6.19 13.69 2.80
N LEU A 78 -7.39 14.29 2.80
CA LEU A 78 -8.30 14.31 1.66
C LEU A 78 -7.62 14.92 0.43
N LEU A 79 -6.97 16.08 0.59
CA LEU A 79 -6.22 16.72 -0.50
C LEU A 79 -5.09 15.81 -1.01
N GLY A 80 -4.37 15.15 -0.10
CA GLY A 80 -3.29 14.23 -0.44
C GLY A 80 -3.75 13.00 -1.22
N LEU A 81 -4.88 12.43 -0.85
CA LEU A 81 -5.44 11.20 -1.44
C LEU A 81 -6.35 11.45 -2.66
N HIS A 82 -6.78 12.68 -2.90
CA HIS A 82 -7.77 12.98 -3.95
C HIS A 82 -7.39 12.40 -5.31
N SER A 83 -6.17 12.60 -5.77
CA SER A 83 -5.74 12.10 -7.10
C SER A 83 -5.77 10.57 -7.19
N MET A 84 -5.38 9.89 -6.10
CA MET A 84 -5.35 8.44 -6.00
C MET A 84 -6.75 7.81 -5.95
N CYS A 85 -7.70 8.47 -5.29
CA CYS A 85 -9.02 7.90 -5.01
C CYS A 85 -10.10 8.36 -6.00
N LYS A 86 -10.11 9.63 -6.39
CA LYS A 86 -11.16 10.26 -7.20
C LYS A 86 -10.62 10.94 -8.48
N GLY A 87 -9.32 11.20 -8.55
CA GLY A 87 -8.70 11.95 -9.64
C GLY A 87 -8.07 11.09 -10.74
N ALA A 88 -7.10 11.67 -11.44
CA ALA A 88 -6.49 11.08 -12.63
C ALA A 88 -5.73 9.77 -12.36
N GLU A 89 -5.27 9.56 -11.13
CA GLU A 89 -4.49 8.40 -10.72
C GLU A 89 -5.36 7.25 -10.18
N ALA A 90 -6.67 7.48 -9.98
CA ALA A 90 -7.61 6.48 -9.47
C ALA A 90 -7.61 5.18 -10.29
N LYS A 91 -7.41 5.28 -11.60
CA LYS A 91 -7.30 4.12 -12.49
C LYS A 91 -6.15 3.15 -12.14
N PHE A 92 -5.15 3.59 -11.37
CA PHE A 92 -4.03 2.75 -10.95
C PHE A 92 -4.25 2.12 -9.57
N PHE A 93 -5.05 2.75 -8.73
CA PHE A 93 -5.13 2.39 -7.31
C PHE A 93 -6.53 2.04 -6.84
N ASN A 94 -7.55 2.65 -7.43
CA ASN A 94 -8.92 2.54 -6.95
C ASN A 94 -9.64 1.38 -7.63
N GLY A 95 -9.59 0.21 -7.02
CA GLY A 95 -10.23 -1.00 -7.52
C GLY A 95 -9.85 -2.21 -6.67
N HIS A 96 -10.57 -3.30 -6.88
CA HIS A 96 -10.28 -4.55 -6.21
C HIS A 96 -9.02 -5.22 -6.78
N THR A 97 -8.36 -6.02 -5.95
CA THR A 97 -7.18 -6.77 -6.34
C THR A 97 -7.52 -7.72 -7.50
N ASN A 98 -6.80 -7.58 -8.60
CA ASN A 98 -6.97 -8.39 -9.81
C ASN A 98 -5.79 -9.35 -10.07
N VAL A 99 -4.87 -9.48 -9.12
CA VAL A 99 -3.75 -10.42 -9.24
C VAL A 99 -4.25 -11.82 -8.95
N THR A 100 -4.23 -12.67 -9.96
CA THR A 100 -4.64 -14.07 -9.84
C THR A 100 -3.58 -14.90 -9.12
N SER A 101 -4.03 -15.90 -8.35
CA SER A 101 -3.14 -16.91 -7.77
C SER A 101 -2.57 -17.78 -8.89
N SER A 102 -1.30 -17.62 -9.21
CA SER A 102 -0.58 -18.40 -10.21
C SER A 102 0.76 -18.87 -9.64
N ARG A 103 1.24 -20.03 -10.14
CA ARG A 103 2.58 -20.55 -9.79
C ARG A 103 3.70 -19.69 -10.36
N PHE A 104 3.42 -18.92 -11.42
CA PHE A 104 4.37 -18.05 -12.08
C PHE A 104 3.70 -16.70 -12.38
N ILE A 105 4.25 -15.64 -11.82
CA ILE A 105 3.74 -14.27 -11.97
C ILE A 105 4.89 -13.36 -12.40
N VAL A 106 4.65 -12.53 -13.40
CA VAL A 106 5.61 -11.52 -13.88
C VAL A 106 4.96 -10.15 -13.80
N PHE A 107 5.61 -9.23 -13.11
CA PHE A 107 5.23 -7.82 -13.07
C PHE A 107 6.06 -7.02 -14.08
N GLY A 108 5.43 -6.52 -15.14
CA GLY A 108 6.07 -5.66 -16.12
C GLY A 108 6.15 -4.22 -15.60
N VAL A 109 7.30 -3.82 -15.04
CA VAL A 109 7.47 -2.49 -14.43
C VAL A 109 7.87 -1.39 -15.42
N LYS A 110 8.15 -1.71 -16.68
CA LYS A 110 8.59 -0.72 -17.69
C LYS A 110 7.65 0.48 -17.82
N GLY A 111 6.34 0.25 -17.79
CA GLY A 111 5.34 1.32 -17.85
C GLY A 111 5.35 2.23 -16.61
N LEU A 112 5.75 1.71 -15.45
CA LEU A 112 5.83 2.49 -14.22
C LEU A 112 6.98 3.51 -14.26
N LEU A 113 8.03 3.25 -15.03
CA LEU A 113 9.17 4.18 -15.18
C LEU A 113 8.76 5.50 -15.84
N GLN A 114 7.68 5.49 -16.63
CA GLN A 114 7.13 6.66 -17.30
C GLN A 114 6.04 7.35 -16.46
N ALA A 115 5.58 6.72 -15.37
CA ALA A 115 4.61 7.32 -14.47
C ALA A 115 5.26 8.42 -13.62
N ASN A 116 4.44 9.30 -13.06
CA ASN A 116 4.92 10.26 -12.09
C ASN A 116 5.50 9.55 -10.85
N ARG A 117 6.33 10.28 -10.10
CA ARG A 117 7.07 9.76 -8.95
C ARG A 117 6.17 9.10 -7.89
N SER A 118 5.03 9.72 -7.58
CA SER A 118 4.09 9.25 -6.57
C SER A 118 3.47 7.91 -6.96
N VAL A 119 2.97 7.81 -8.18
CA VAL A 119 2.39 6.56 -8.72
C VAL A 119 3.45 5.46 -8.74
N ARG A 120 4.65 5.78 -9.26
CA ARG A 120 5.73 4.81 -9.34
C ARG A 120 6.13 4.28 -7.97
N GLY A 121 6.38 5.15 -6.99
CA GLY A 121 6.76 4.77 -5.63
C GLY A 121 5.72 3.86 -4.98
N ALA A 122 4.45 4.24 -5.02
CA ALA A 122 3.36 3.48 -4.43
C ALA A 122 3.16 2.11 -5.12
N MET A 123 3.22 2.06 -6.45
CA MET A 123 3.06 0.80 -7.20
C MET A 123 4.23 -0.16 -6.98
N LEU A 124 5.47 0.34 -6.98
CA LEU A 124 6.63 -0.48 -6.67
C LEU A 124 6.55 -1.03 -5.24
N PHE A 125 6.13 -0.20 -4.28
CA PHE A 125 5.91 -0.66 -2.91
C PHE A 125 4.84 -1.74 -2.83
N ASN A 126 3.74 -1.59 -3.56
CA ASN A 126 2.66 -2.58 -3.60
C ASN A 126 3.13 -3.93 -4.17
N ILE A 127 3.93 -3.92 -5.25
CA ILE A 127 4.54 -5.13 -5.83
C ILE A 127 5.49 -5.79 -4.81
N LEU A 128 6.33 -5.01 -4.13
CA LEU A 128 7.22 -5.53 -3.08
C LEU A 128 6.46 -6.13 -1.91
N SER A 129 5.36 -5.50 -1.49
CA SER A 129 4.50 -6.02 -0.43
C SER A 129 3.89 -7.37 -0.81
N PHE A 130 3.35 -7.47 -2.03
CA PHE A 130 2.86 -8.73 -2.57
C PHE A 130 3.94 -9.81 -2.62
N MET A 131 5.13 -9.46 -3.11
CA MET A 131 6.29 -10.38 -3.14
C MET A 131 6.67 -10.84 -1.74
N SER A 132 6.72 -9.93 -0.78
CA SER A 132 7.06 -10.23 0.61
C SER A 132 6.09 -11.21 1.22
N ASP A 133 4.79 -11.03 0.99
CA ASP A 133 3.78 -11.97 1.47
C ASP A 133 4.01 -13.37 0.89
N ARG A 134 4.25 -13.48 -0.42
CA ARG A 134 4.56 -14.76 -1.06
C ARG A 134 5.81 -15.41 -0.50
N LEU A 135 6.88 -14.65 -0.30
CA LEU A 135 8.16 -15.14 0.19
C LEU A 135 8.12 -15.55 1.67
N LEU A 136 7.42 -14.79 2.52
CA LEU A 136 7.52 -14.87 3.97
C LEU A 136 6.31 -15.53 4.64
N THR A 137 5.12 -15.42 4.04
CA THR A 137 3.88 -15.99 4.58
C THR A 137 3.60 -17.35 3.96
N ILE A 138 3.55 -17.42 2.63
CA ILE A 138 3.32 -18.66 1.90
C ILE A 138 4.56 -19.56 1.92
N GLY A 139 5.73 -18.98 1.66
CA GLY A 139 7.00 -19.71 1.62
C GLY A 139 7.21 -20.52 0.33
N ASN A 140 8.32 -21.27 0.27
CA ASN A 140 8.70 -22.11 -0.88
C ASN A 140 8.56 -21.37 -2.23
N THR A 141 8.98 -20.11 -2.23
CA THR A 141 8.80 -19.17 -3.34
C THR A 141 10.13 -18.59 -3.76
N THR A 142 10.35 -18.45 -5.05
CA THR A 142 11.50 -17.71 -5.58
C THR A 142 11.01 -16.44 -6.26
N ALA A 143 11.53 -15.30 -5.82
CA ALA A 143 11.33 -14.01 -6.47
C ALA A 143 12.61 -13.55 -7.17
N VAL A 144 12.46 -12.93 -8.33
CA VAL A 144 13.55 -12.35 -9.11
C VAL A 144 13.28 -10.86 -9.31
N LEU A 145 14.19 -10.02 -8.84
CA LEU A 145 14.21 -8.58 -9.09
C LEU A 145 15.27 -8.29 -10.15
N ASP A 146 14.83 -8.05 -11.35
CA ASP A 146 15.70 -7.57 -12.41
C ASP A 146 15.80 -6.05 -12.37
N GLU A 147 16.92 -5.49 -12.84
CA GLU A 147 17.18 -4.04 -12.87
C GLU A 147 16.96 -3.37 -11.49
N LEU A 148 17.59 -3.91 -10.45
CA LEU A 148 17.41 -3.45 -9.07
C LEU A 148 17.56 -1.92 -8.90
N TYR A 149 18.41 -1.28 -9.70
CA TYR A 149 18.60 0.18 -9.67
C TYR A 149 17.29 0.95 -9.91
N VAL A 150 16.38 0.41 -10.72
CA VAL A 150 15.06 1.01 -10.99
C VAL A 150 14.26 1.20 -9.71
N TRP A 151 14.40 0.27 -8.78
CA TRP A 151 13.70 0.27 -7.49
C TRP A 151 14.30 1.27 -6.50
N LEU A 152 15.54 1.70 -6.73
CA LEU A 152 16.34 2.49 -5.80
C LEU A 152 16.55 3.94 -6.26
N SER A 153 16.32 4.25 -7.55
CA SER A 153 16.90 5.43 -8.20
C SER A 153 16.19 6.76 -7.95
N ASP A 154 14.96 6.78 -7.44
CA ASP A 154 14.15 7.98 -7.61
C ASP A 154 13.86 8.83 -6.36
N ASN A 155 14.15 8.34 -5.18
CA ASN A 155 13.91 9.11 -3.97
C ASN A 155 14.73 8.55 -2.80
N ILE A 156 15.45 9.42 -2.14
CA ILE A 156 16.22 9.03 -0.94
C ILE A 156 15.27 8.39 0.09
N THR A 157 14.09 8.96 0.33
CA THR A 157 13.13 8.45 1.31
C THR A 157 12.50 7.13 0.86
N VAL A 158 11.97 7.05 -0.36
CA VAL A 158 11.37 5.81 -0.89
C VAL A 158 12.44 4.75 -1.11
N GLY A 159 13.60 5.13 -1.63
CA GLY A 159 14.75 4.22 -1.80
C GLY A 159 15.23 3.64 -0.48
N THR A 160 15.31 4.43 0.58
CA THR A 160 15.69 3.96 1.92
C THR A 160 14.66 2.96 2.46
N THR A 161 13.38 3.26 2.33
CA THR A 161 12.29 2.36 2.75
C THR A 161 12.33 1.04 1.98
N ILE A 162 12.55 1.09 0.66
CA ILE A 162 12.69 -0.10 -0.19
C ILE A 162 13.92 -0.92 0.21
N ILE A 163 15.06 -0.28 0.46
CA ILE A 163 16.28 -0.97 0.89
C ILE A 163 16.06 -1.68 2.22
N GLU A 164 15.46 -1.02 3.19
CA GLU A 164 15.15 -1.62 4.49
C GLU A 164 14.18 -2.79 4.36
N TYR A 165 13.17 -2.63 3.50
CA TYR A 165 12.20 -3.66 3.21
C TYR A 165 12.87 -4.90 2.58
N ILE A 166 13.70 -4.73 1.55
CA ILE A 166 14.48 -5.80 0.91
C ILE A 166 15.40 -6.46 1.93
N ARG A 167 16.10 -5.67 2.77
CA ARG A 167 16.97 -6.18 3.83
C ARG A 167 16.21 -7.07 4.81
N ASN A 168 15.01 -6.68 5.19
CA ASN A 168 14.16 -7.46 6.08
C ASN A 168 13.68 -8.76 5.43
N ILE A 169 13.33 -8.72 4.14
CA ILE A 169 13.01 -9.92 3.37
C ILE A 169 14.22 -10.87 3.38
N LEU A 170 15.41 -10.41 2.98
CA LEU A 170 16.62 -11.21 2.90
C LEU A 170 16.97 -11.93 4.21
N LYS A 171 16.75 -11.30 5.36
CA LYS A 171 16.98 -11.91 6.68
C LYS A 171 16.00 -13.05 7.00
N ARG A 172 14.83 -13.06 6.39
CA ARG A 172 13.71 -13.94 6.76
C ARG A 172 13.42 -15.04 5.74
N VAL A 173 13.70 -14.83 4.46
CA VAL A 173 13.36 -15.75 3.36
C VAL A 173 13.90 -17.16 3.59
N ARG A 174 15.13 -17.27 4.10
CA ARG A 174 15.77 -18.56 4.38
C ARG A 174 14.96 -19.44 5.33
N LYS A 175 14.28 -18.85 6.32
CA LYS A 175 13.45 -19.60 7.28
C LYS A 175 12.15 -20.12 6.67
N LYS A 176 11.80 -19.69 5.46
CA LYS A 176 10.58 -20.02 4.74
C LYS A 176 10.85 -20.83 3.46
N GLU A 177 12.07 -21.35 3.32
CA GLU A 177 12.51 -22.10 2.12
C GLU A 177 12.31 -21.30 0.84
N SER A 178 12.40 -19.95 0.95
CA SER A 178 12.19 -19.01 -0.14
C SER A 178 13.52 -18.39 -0.57
N ASN A 179 13.57 -17.88 -1.79
CA ASN A 179 14.75 -17.26 -2.38
C ASN A 179 14.40 -15.89 -2.97
N LEU A 180 15.33 -14.95 -2.82
CA LEU A 180 15.29 -13.67 -3.51
C LEU A 180 16.57 -13.51 -4.35
N ILE A 181 16.40 -13.42 -5.66
CA ILE A 181 17.47 -13.21 -6.64
C ILE A 181 17.38 -11.77 -7.10
N MET A 182 18.49 -11.07 -7.08
CA MET A 182 18.58 -9.68 -7.51
C MET A 182 19.63 -9.56 -8.59
N ALA A 183 19.27 -8.97 -9.72
CA ALA A 183 20.16 -8.63 -10.82
C ALA A 183 20.19 -7.10 -10.99
N SER A 184 21.38 -6.56 -11.26
CA SER A 184 21.59 -5.16 -11.61
C SER A 184 22.79 -5.08 -12.56
N GLN A 185 22.65 -4.25 -13.57
CA GLN A 185 23.76 -3.88 -14.46
C GLN A 185 24.47 -2.64 -13.92
#